data_77e41696fc0345e55c003cb316cee622
#
_entry.id   77e41696fc0345e55c003cb316cee622
#
_cell.length_a   1.000
_cell.length_b   1.000
_cell.length_c   1.000
_cell.angle_alpha   90.00
_cell.angle_beta   90.00
_cell.angle_gamma   90.00
#
_symmetry.space_group_name_H-M   'P 1'
#
loop_
_entity.id
_entity.type
_entity.pdbx_description
1 polymer ?
#
loop_
_entity_poly.entity_id
_entity_poly.type
_entity_poly.pdbx_seq_one_letter_code
_entity_poly.pdbx_strand_id
1 'polypeptide(L)'
;MTVEEISRRAKEKFIKAKKEFKDGDFFKIADKNKTLAIGCFKSIYSDSYSVIISCHFLCFVNNGAIYANCVPRIDFDTRDLIKASPQEAIFIVNKLKNYGKYYDRRTRKVKLIEKLF
;
A
#
# COMPACT_ATOMS: atom_id res chain seq x y z
N MET A 1 23.03 14.05 -5.11
CA MET A 1 22.93 12.58 -4.98
C MET A 1 23.14 11.94 -6.34
N THR A 2 23.99 10.94 -6.42
CA THR A 2 24.28 10.25 -7.67
C THR A 2 23.18 9.23 -7.99
N VAL A 3 23.07 8.85 -9.26
CA VAL A 3 22.14 7.82 -9.73
C VAL A 3 22.41 6.49 -9.02
N GLU A 4 23.69 6.17 -8.77
CA GLU A 4 24.10 4.96 -8.08
C GLU A 4 23.62 4.94 -6.62
N GLU A 5 23.68 6.08 -5.94
CA GLU A 5 23.19 6.20 -4.57
C GLU A 5 21.68 6.05 -4.49
N ILE A 6 20.95 6.65 -5.42
CA ILE A 6 19.49 6.52 -5.51
C ILE A 6 19.10 5.06 -5.74
N SER A 7 19.77 4.41 -6.69
CA SER A 7 19.52 3.00 -7.01
C SER A 7 19.82 2.09 -5.82
N ARG A 8 20.93 2.34 -5.11
CA ARG A 8 21.29 1.58 -3.92
C ARG A 8 20.24 1.73 -2.81
N ARG A 9 19.81 2.97 -2.54
CA ARG A 9 18.80 3.23 -1.50
C ARG A 9 17.46 2.57 -1.83
N ALA A 10 17.04 2.65 -3.08
CA ALA A 10 15.81 2.01 -3.52
C ALA A 10 15.88 0.49 -3.34
N LYS A 11 17.02 -0.11 -3.68
CA LYS A 11 17.26 -1.54 -3.53
C LYS A 11 17.25 -1.97 -2.06
N GLU A 12 17.89 -1.20 -1.19
CA GLU A 12 17.91 -1.47 0.25
C GLU A 12 16.49 -1.41 0.85
N LYS A 13 15.72 -0.39 0.51
CA LYS A 13 14.32 -0.25 0.97
C LYS A 13 13.43 -1.37 0.41
N PHE A 14 13.66 -1.78 -0.82
CA PHE A 14 12.95 -2.91 -1.43
C PHE A 14 13.21 -4.21 -0.67
N ILE A 15 14.47 -4.52 -0.39
CA ILE A 15 14.86 -5.73 0.35
C ILE A 15 14.22 -5.71 1.75
N LYS A 16 14.28 -4.57 2.43
CA LYS A 16 13.70 -4.41 3.76
C LYS A 16 12.18 -4.62 3.72
N ALA A 17 11.49 -3.98 2.77
CA ALA A 17 10.03 -4.09 2.65
C ALA A 17 9.62 -5.52 2.31
N LYS A 18 10.35 -6.20 1.45
CA LYS A 18 10.06 -7.59 1.09
C LYS A 18 10.15 -8.53 2.29
N LYS A 19 11.01 -8.23 3.25
CA LYS A 19 11.11 -8.99 4.51
C LYS A 19 10.03 -8.63 5.51
N GLU A 20 9.63 -7.36 5.58
CA GLU A 20 8.71 -6.85 6.60
C GLU A 20 7.23 -7.08 6.25
N PHE A 21 6.90 -7.07 4.96
CA PHE A 21 5.50 -7.12 4.52
C PHE A 21 5.16 -8.46 3.88
N LYS A 22 3.98 -8.97 4.22
CA LYS A 22 3.41 -10.18 3.66
C LYS A 22 2.05 -9.87 3.04
N ASP A 23 1.62 -10.72 2.13
CA ASP A 23 0.30 -10.61 1.50
C ASP A 23 -0.79 -10.49 2.58
N GLY A 24 -1.56 -9.42 2.51
CA GLY A 24 -2.62 -9.14 3.47
C GLY A 24 -2.25 -8.13 4.55
N ASP A 25 -0.97 -7.76 4.68
CA ASP A 25 -0.56 -6.75 5.66
C ASP A 25 -1.04 -5.36 5.27
N PHE A 26 -1.36 -4.55 6.26
CA PHE A 26 -1.68 -3.15 6.03
C PHE A 26 -0.42 -2.30 6.12
N PHE A 27 -0.28 -1.36 5.18
CA PHE A 27 0.86 -0.47 5.12
C PHE A 27 0.41 0.95 4.87
N LYS A 28 1.32 1.89 5.09
CA LYS A 28 1.14 3.28 4.66
C LYS A 28 2.35 3.76 3.90
N ILE A 29 2.10 4.67 2.97
CA ILE A 29 3.15 5.39 2.24
C ILE A 29 3.22 6.78 2.86
N ALA A 30 4.41 7.16 3.34
CA ALA A 30 4.61 8.42 4.02
C ALA A 30 5.73 9.24 3.39
N ASP A 31 5.55 10.56 3.39
CA ASP A 31 6.59 11.52 3.06
C ASP A 31 6.95 12.23 4.37
N LYS A 32 8.12 11.88 4.92
CA LYS A 32 8.52 12.32 6.27
C LYS A 32 7.45 11.89 7.29
N ASN A 33 6.77 12.85 7.93
CA ASN A 33 5.73 12.55 8.92
C ASN A 33 4.31 12.60 8.36
N LYS A 34 4.17 12.79 7.05
CA LYS A 34 2.87 12.91 6.41
C LYS A 34 2.48 11.60 5.72
N THR A 35 1.35 11.03 6.13
CA THR A 35 0.79 9.86 5.47
C THR A 35 0.10 10.27 4.17
N LEU A 36 0.51 9.65 3.07
CA LEU A 36 -0.02 9.93 1.73
C LEU A 36 -1.09 8.92 1.31
N ALA A 37 -0.89 7.66 1.67
CA ALA A 37 -1.81 6.58 1.31
C ALA A 37 -1.72 5.45 2.32
N ILE A 38 -2.82 4.69 2.43
CA ILE A 38 -2.90 3.49 3.28
C ILE A 38 -3.45 2.37 2.40
N GLY A 39 -2.88 1.18 2.50
CA GLY A 39 -3.29 0.08 1.64
C GLY A 39 -3.11 -1.29 2.25
N CYS A 40 -3.56 -2.30 1.51
CA CYS A 40 -3.39 -3.70 1.83
C CYS A 40 -2.39 -4.31 0.85
N PHE A 41 -1.29 -4.80 1.38
CA PHE A 41 -0.14 -5.29 0.63
C PHE A 41 -0.44 -6.64 -0.03
N LYS A 42 0.00 -6.80 -1.27
CA LYS A 42 -0.05 -8.08 -1.97
C LYS A 42 1.36 -8.58 -2.29
N SER A 43 2.12 -7.79 -3.03
CA SER A 43 3.49 -8.12 -3.41
C SER A 43 4.27 -6.85 -3.73
N ILE A 44 5.58 -6.98 -3.85
CA ILE A 44 6.48 -5.87 -4.15
C ILE A 44 7.54 -6.32 -5.15
N TYR A 45 7.86 -5.47 -6.09
CA TYR A 45 8.97 -5.67 -7.02
C TYR A 45 9.60 -4.33 -7.35
N SER A 46 10.83 -4.35 -7.82
CA SER A 46 11.56 -3.13 -8.13
C SER A 46 11.98 -3.09 -9.58
N ASP A 47 12.03 -1.88 -10.13
CA ASP A 47 12.75 -1.60 -11.37
C ASP A 47 14.07 -0.85 -11.02
N SER A 48 14.70 -0.21 -12.00
CA SER A 48 16.01 0.42 -11.81
C SER A 48 16.02 1.57 -10.80
N TYR A 49 14.92 2.29 -10.64
CA TYR A 49 14.88 3.54 -9.86
C TYR A 49 13.73 3.63 -8.89
N SER A 50 12.74 2.80 -9.01
CA SER A 50 11.54 2.87 -8.20
C SER A 50 11.10 1.49 -7.73
N VAL A 51 10.17 1.49 -6.79
CA VAL A 51 9.57 0.28 -6.28
C VAL A 51 8.10 0.29 -6.62
N ILE A 52 7.62 -0.85 -7.09
CA ILE A 52 6.24 -1.04 -7.48
C ILE A 52 5.59 -1.97 -6.45
N ILE A 53 4.51 -1.49 -5.85
CA ILE A 53 3.74 -2.29 -4.88
C ILE A 53 2.45 -2.73 -5.55
N SER A 54 2.17 -4.03 -5.50
CA SER A 54 0.85 -4.53 -5.87
C SER A 54 -0.01 -4.55 -4.61
N CYS A 55 -1.18 -3.93 -4.68
CA CYS A 55 -2.09 -3.79 -3.55
C CYS A 55 -3.42 -4.44 -3.85
N HIS A 56 -4.03 -5.07 -2.85
CA HIS A 56 -5.42 -5.51 -2.96
C HIS A 56 -6.35 -4.29 -3.02
N PHE A 57 -6.03 -3.26 -2.24
CA PHE A 57 -6.69 -1.96 -2.32
C PHE A 57 -5.78 -0.89 -1.71
N LEU A 58 -6.00 0.35 -2.12
CA LEU A 58 -5.21 1.51 -1.69
C LEU A 58 -6.12 2.72 -1.57
N CYS A 59 -6.00 3.45 -0.47
CA CYS A 59 -6.74 4.69 -0.23
C CYS A 59 -5.77 5.87 -0.15
N PHE A 60 -5.97 6.88 -1.00
CA PHE A 60 -5.22 8.13 -0.90
C PHE A 60 -5.85 9.02 0.17
N VAL A 61 -5.04 9.40 1.16
CA VAL A 61 -5.52 10.18 2.30
C VAL A 61 -5.98 11.58 1.88
N ASN A 62 -5.31 12.17 0.89
CA ASN A 62 -5.56 13.54 0.46
C ASN A 62 -7.00 13.76 -0.05
N ASN A 63 -7.49 12.89 -0.92
CA ASN A 63 -8.82 13.04 -1.52
C ASN A 63 -9.81 11.94 -1.12
N GLY A 64 -9.38 11.00 -0.30
CA GLY A 64 -10.21 9.88 0.13
C GLY A 64 -10.51 8.85 -0.96
N ALA A 65 -9.90 8.97 -2.13
CA ALA A 65 -10.13 8.02 -3.22
C ALA A 65 -9.57 6.65 -2.88
N ILE A 66 -10.33 5.59 -3.14
CA ILE A 66 -9.92 4.22 -2.88
C ILE A 66 -9.98 3.42 -4.18
N TYR A 67 -8.95 2.63 -4.41
CA TYR A 67 -8.80 1.81 -5.61
C TYR A 67 -8.53 0.36 -5.24
N ALA A 68 -9.22 -0.57 -5.90
CA ALA A 68 -8.96 -2.00 -5.78
C ALA A 68 -7.94 -2.43 -6.84
N ASN A 69 -7.13 -3.42 -6.49
CA ASN A 69 -6.13 -4.02 -7.39
C ASN A 69 -5.20 -2.96 -8.01
N CYS A 70 -4.69 -2.09 -7.15
CA CYS A 70 -3.86 -0.96 -7.52
C CYS A 70 -2.37 -1.34 -7.53
N VAL A 71 -1.59 -0.74 -8.44
CA VAL A 71 -0.17 -1.02 -8.57
C VAL A 71 0.61 0.31 -8.57
N PRO A 72 0.69 1.00 -7.41
CA PRO A 72 1.39 2.27 -7.34
C PRO A 72 2.89 2.09 -7.48
N ARG A 73 3.52 3.04 -8.15
CA ARG A 73 4.97 3.17 -8.22
C ARG A 73 5.42 4.13 -7.12
N ILE A 74 6.40 3.74 -6.33
CA ILE A 74 6.87 4.52 -5.20
C ILE A 74 8.31 4.91 -5.43
N ASP A 75 8.59 6.19 -5.25
CA ASP A 75 9.94 6.72 -5.22
C ASP A 75 10.47 6.59 -3.79
N PHE A 76 11.27 5.57 -3.53
CA PHE A 76 11.83 5.33 -2.20
C PHE A 76 12.93 6.31 -1.80
N ASP A 77 13.33 7.20 -2.68
CA ASP A 77 14.25 8.27 -2.29
C ASP A 77 13.54 9.29 -1.40
N THR A 78 12.25 9.56 -1.68
CA THR A 78 11.47 10.56 -0.95
C THR A 78 10.32 9.97 -0.14
N ARG A 79 9.98 8.70 -0.32
CA ARG A 79 8.83 8.05 0.31
C ARG A 79 9.27 6.86 1.15
N ASP A 80 8.53 6.61 2.22
CA ASP A 80 8.74 5.45 3.08
C ASP A 80 7.52 4.56 3.09
N LEU A 81 7.79 3.25 3.13
CA LEU A 81 6.78 2.22 3.30
C LEU A 81 6.83 1.75 4.75
N ILE A 82 5.75 1.99 5.49
CA ILE A 82 5.69 1.75 6.94
C ILE A 82 4.47 0.88 7.24
N LYS A 83 4.56 0.04 8.24
CA LYS A 83 3.39 -0.72 8.69
C LYS A 83 2.31 0.24 9.21
N ALA A 84 1.07 0.04 8.77
CA ALA A 84 -0.06 0.83 9.24
C ALA A 84 -0.38 0.47 10.69
N SER A 85 -0.82 1.47 11.46
CA SER A 85 -1.33 1.23 12.81
C SER A 85 -2.68 0.51 12.75
N PRO A 86 -3.12 -0.12 13.87
CA PRO A 86 -4.46 -0.71 13.92
C PRO A 86 -5.57 0.29 13.57
N GLN A 87 -5.44 1.55 14.00
CA GLN A 87 -6.42 2.60 13.69
C GLN A 87 -6.44 2.91 12.20
N GLU A 88 -5.28 2.97 11.56
CA GLU A 88 -5.17 3.19 10.12
C GLU A 88 -5.76 2.02 9.33
N ALA A 89 -5.54 0.80 9.77
CA ALA A 89 -6.14 -0.39 9.16
C ALA A 89 -7.66 -0.36 9.26
N ILE A 90 -8.20 0.00 10.41
CA ILE A 90 -9.65 0.15 10.61
C ILE A 90 -10.21 1.25 9.69
N PHE A 91 -9.53 2.38 9.61
CA PHE A 91 -9.93 3.48 8.75
C PHE A 91 -10.09 3.03 7.28
N ILE A 92 -9.09 2.33 6.74
CA ILE A 92 -9.14 1.92 5.33
C ILE A 92 -10.19 0.83 5.10
N VAL A 93 -10.40 -0.09 6.03
CA VAL A 93 -11.43 -1.11 5.91
C VAL A 93 -12.82 -0.47 5.89
N ASN A 94 -13.04 0.53 6.75
CA ASN A 94 -14.30 1.26 6.78
C ASN A 94 -14.52 2.08 5.50
N LYS A 95 -13.46 2.69 4.97
CA LYS A 95 -13.52 3.39 3.68
C LYS A 95 -13.94 2.44 2.57
N LEU A 96 -13.38 1.24 2.54
CA LEU A 96 -13.71 0.24 1.54
C LEU A 96 -15.19 -0.15 1.64
N LYS A 97 -15.70 -0.33 2.85
CA LYS A 97 -17.13 -0.63 3.09
C LYS A 97 -18.04 0.49 2.59
N ASN A 98 -17.64 1.74 2.75
CA ASN A 98 -18.40 2.89 2.27
C ASN A 98 -18.55 2.89 0.74
N TYR A 99 -17.65 2.24 0.03
CA TYR A 99 -17.75 2.02 -1.41
C TYR A 99 -18.47 0.71 -1.77
N GLY A 100 -19.09 0.05 -0.79
CA GLY A 100 -19.84 -1.19 -1.02
C GLY A 100 -18.94 -2.40 -1.28
N LYS A 101 -17.72 -2.39 -0.78
CA LYS A 101 -16.74 -3.45 -0.99
C LYS A 101 -16.16 -3.92 0.33
N TYR A 102 -15.60 -5.13 0.33
CA TYR A 102 -14.87 -5.64 1.47
C TYR A 102 -13.69 -6.50 1.00
N TYR A 103 -12.69 -6.64 1.87
CA TYR A 103 -11.56 -7.50 1.60
C TYR A 103 -11.79 -8.86 2.26
N ASP A 104 -11.84 -9.91 1.43
CA ASP A 104 -11.98 -11.29 1.90
C ASP A 104 -10.59 -11.86 2.17
N ARG A 105 -10.24 -12.00 3.44
CA ARG A 105 -8.93 -12.52 3.85
C ARG A 105 -8.69 -13.96 3.42
N ARG A 106 -9.74 -14.76 3.30
CA ARG A 106 -9.63 -16.16 2.93
C ARG A 106 -9.24 -16.32 1.46
N THR A 107 -9.88 -15.57 0.56
CA THR A 107 -9.59 -15.61 -0.87
C THR A 107 -8.58 -14.56 -1.30
N ARG A 108 -8.27 -13.60 -0.43
CA ARG A 108 -7.38 -12.47 -0.69
C ARG A 108 -7.83 -11.64 -1.89
N LYS A 109 -9.14 -11.37 -1.93
CA LYS A 109 -9.75 -10.59 -3.01
C LYS A 109 -10.69 -9.53 -2.44
N VAL A 110 -10.80 -8.41 -3.15
CA VAL A 110 -11.81 -7.39 -2.86
C VAL A 110 -13.10 -7.83 -3.54
N LYS A 111 -14.18 -7.86 -2.77
CA LYS A 111 -15.48 -8.31 -3.23
C LYS A 111 -16.54 -7.25 -2.98
N LEU A 112 -17.62 -7.27 -3.75
CA LEU A 112 -18.77 -6.42 -3.52
C LEU A 112 -19.56 -6.94 -2.31
N ILE A 113 -20.06 -6.01 -1.49
CA ILE A 113 -20.97 -6.34 -0.41
C ILE A 113 -22.32 -6.66 -1.03
N GLU A 114 -22.81 -7.87 -0.81
CA GLU A 114 -24.16 -8.24 -1.23
C GLU A 114 -25.16 -7.58 -0.30
N LYS A 115 -26.06 -6.79 -0.89
CA LYS A 115 -27.17 -6.24 -0.13
C LYS A 115 -28.32 -7.23 -0.18
N LEU A 116 -28.70 -7.71 0.98
CA LEU A 116 -29.90 -8.52 1.13
C LEU A 116 -31.09 -7.58 1.22
N PHE A 117 -31.93 -7.63 0.26
CA PHE A 117 -33.18 -6.88 0.24
C PHE A 117 -34.34 -7.80 0.58
#